data_a4c5b767cffee9c3cb2a72c6191795e5
#
_entry.id   a4c5b767cffee9c3cb2a72c6191795e5
#
_cell.length_a   1.000
_cell.length_b   1.000
_cell.length_c   1.000
_cell.angle_alpha   90.00
_cell.angle_beta   90.00
_cell.angle_gamma   90.00
#
_symmetry.space_group_name_H-M   'P 1'
#
loop_
_entity.id
_entity.type
_entity.pdbx_description
1 polymer ?
#
loop_
_entity_poly.entity_id
_entity_poly.type
_entity_poly.pdbx_seq_one_letter_code
_entity_poly.pdbx_strand_id
1 'polypeptide(L)'
;DAQSLPSSLSASKDVFNNIASYRFSEMRFNVRGYDSQYSDVYLNGIRFNDAMTGYTPWSLWSGLNDATRNQEITNGSVMSDYGVGSIGGTTNINARASQVRQGLRVSLVNANSMYRFRAMVTYGSGLLDNGWSYALSVSTRQGGNSYVDGVYYNSYGYFASAEKIFNSRHRLGFTIMGAPTERGAQQASTQEAYDLVGNNYYNPNWGYQDGKMRNARVRNSHEPIAMINYTFDPNEHTQFNLATSFRFGKNGYSALTWYDGADPRPDYYRYMPSYKLLNATDLEAASMAAASLADQWMRNVGNIRHFDWDEMYQTNMNFRNAEDEAIYGPGARSNYIIEERHTDQLDWNLAAQISRIYKDNSRLTAGANVRINRTWYYDEVKDLLGGDYYVDVDKFAQRDFGDPIMAQNDMDYYNQYGHARAVREGDKFSYNYKAHLRSGGVWATYAARFGGFGMKLGAELGGVSMWRDGLWRKGLFLDNSKGKSEKLEY
;
A
#
# COMPACT_ATOMS: atom_id res chain seq x y z
N ASP A 1 -16.27 -18.59 4.46
CA ASP A 1 -15.78 -17.73 5.58
C ASP A 1 -14.50 -16.96 5.28
N ALA A 2 -13.90 -17.18 4.15
CA ALA A 2 -12.57 -16.72 3.86
C ALA A 2 -12.50 -15.27 3.42
N GLN A 3 -13.55 -14.75 2.93
CA GLN A 3 -13.77 -13.36 2.63
C GLN A 3 -14.90 -12.79 3.44
N SER A 4 -15.34 -13.57 4.42
CA SER A 4 -16.21 -12.99 5.38
C SER A 4 -15.55 -11.69 5.81
N LEU A 5 -16.27 -10.65 5.67
CA LEU A 5 -16.12 -9.42 6.41
C LEU A 5 -15.55 -9.78 7.77
N PRO A 6 -14.55 -9.06 8.30
CA PRO A 6 -14.13 -9.29 9.68
C PRO A 6 -15.38 -9.49 10.52
N SER A 7 -15.34 -10.44 11.43
CA SER A 7 -16.48 -10.79 12.29
C SER A 7 -17.16 -9.58 12.95
N SER A 8 -16.42 -8.48 13.07
CA SER A 8 -16.92 -7.17 13.49
C SER A 8 -17.92 -6.53 12.54
N LEU A 9 -17.72 -6.65 11.25
CA LEU A 9 -18.63 -6.09 10.26
C LEU A 9 -19.80 -7.05 10.00
N SER A 10 -19.58 -8.34 10.10
CA SER A 10 -20.64 -9.36 10.05
C SER A 10 -21.41 -9.48 11.36
N ALA A 11 -20.83 -9.08 12.51
CA ALA A 11 -21.51 -9.00 13.79
C ALA A 11 -22.40 -7.74 13.91
N SER A 12 -22.12 -6.71 13.14
CA SER A 12 -23.04 -5.58 12.98
C SER A 12 -24.20 -6.05 12.11
N LYS A 13 -25.34 -6.33 12.73
CA LYS A 13 -26.60 -6.60 12.01
C LYS A 13 -27.16 -5.35 11.33
N ASP A 14 -26.45 -4.23 11.39
CA ASP A 14 -26.80 -3.00 10.72
C ASP A 14 -26.54 -3.15 9.21
N VAL A 15 -27.60 -3.26 8.45
CA VAL A 15 -27.59 -3.41 6.99
C VAL A 15 -26.87 -2.23 6.31
N PHE A 16 -27.02 -1.02 6.85
CA PHE A 16 -26.38 0.18 6.31
C PHE A 16 -24.85 0.10 6.45
N ASN A 17 -24.33 -0.28 7.62
CA ASN A 17 -22.91 -0.45 7.84
C ASN A 17 -22.33 -1.56 6.94
N ASN A 18 -23.06 -2.65 6.73
CA ASN A 18 -22.63 -3.74 5.85
C ASN A 18 -22.55 -3.30 4.38
N ILE A 19 -23.52 -2.55 3.88
CA ILE A 19 -23.55 -2.12 2.48
C ILE A 19 -22.59 -0.95 2.26
N ALA A 20 -22.58 0.04 3.13
CA ALA A 20 -21.75 1.23 3.00
C ALA A 20 -20.26 0.97 3.26
N SER A 21 -19.91 -0.11 3.98
CA SER A 21 -18.52 -0.46 4.30
C SER A 21 -17.85 -1.34 3.25
N TYR A 22 -18.63 -1.98 2.36
CA TYR A 22 -18.09 -2.90 1.36
C TYR A 22 -17.52 -2.16 0.16
N ARG A 23 -16.27 -2.46 -0.19
CA ARG A 23 -15.67 -2.09 -1.48
C ARG A 23 -15.21 -3.33 -2.21
N PHE A 24 -15.42 -3.35 -3.52
CA PHE A 24 -14.97 -4.42 -4.41
C PHE A 24 -13.45 -4.28 -4.66
N SER A 25 -12.64 -4.50 -3.63
CA SER A 25 -11.19 -4.42 -3.66
C SER A 25 -10.58 -5.25 -2.54
N GLU A 26 -9.26 -5.20 -2.38
CA GLU A 26 -8.60 -5.68 -1.15
C GLU A 26 -9.32 -5.13 0.08
N MET A 27 -9.31 -5.90 1.18
CA MET A 27 -9.92 -5.62 2.47
C MET A 27 -9.88 -4.13 2.87
N ARG A 28 -10.71 -3.33 2.25
CA ARG A 28 -10.89 -1.91 2.58
C ARG A 28 -12.33 -1.73 3.02
N PHE A 29 -12.48 -1.41 4.30
CA PHE A 29 -13.79 -1.16 4.88
C PHE A 29 -13.94 0.33 5.15
N ASN A 30 -15.08 0.86 4.78
CA ASN A 30 -15.51 2.20 5.19
C ASN A 30 -16.57 2.03 6.26
N VAL A 31 -16.15 1.93 7.52
CA VAL A 31 -17.09 1.85 8.64
C VAL A 31 -17.93 3.11 8.67
N ARG A 32 -19.25 2.98 8.54
CA ARG A 32 -20.19 4.11 8.44
C ARG A 32 -19.84 5.14 7.35
N GLY A 33 -19.22 4.68 6.26
CA GLY A 33 -18.79 5.54 5.16
C GLY A 33 -17.48 6.30 5.40
N TYR A 34 -16.86 6.21 6.58
CA TYR A 34 -15.55 6.81 6.84
C TYR A 34 -14.41 5.98 6.27
N ASP A 35 -13.40 6.62 5.74
CA ASP A 35 -12.17 5.96 5.30
C ASP A 35 -11.41 5.35 6.49
N SER A 36 -10.60 4.33 6.22
CA SER A 36 -9.88 3.58 7.25
C SER A 36 -8.86 4.42 8.04
N GLN A 37 -8.49 5.60 7.56
CA GLN A 37 -7.67 6.57 8.30
C GLN A 37 -8.34 7.12 9.56
N TYR A 38 -9.67 7.04 9.61
CA TYR A 38 -10.48 7.46 10.76
C TYR A 38 -10.78 6.34 11.75
N SER A 39 -10.21 5.15 11.54
CA SER A 39 -10.29 3.99 12.43
C SER A 39 -8.92 3.65 12.98
N ASP A 40 -8.83 3.39 14.28
CA ASP A 40 -7.59 2.96 14.89
C ASP A 40 -7.47 1.44 14.84
N VAL A 41 -6.36 0.96 14.29
CA VAL A 41 -6.06 -0.48 14.25
C VAL A 41 -4.78 -0.77 15.02
N TYR A 42 -4.91 -1.66 15.98
CA TYR A 42 -3.84 -2.15 16.83
C TYR A 42 -3.55 -3.61 16.50
N LEU A 43 -2.28 -3.97 16.62
CA LEU A 43 -1.81 -5.34 16.57
C LEU A 43 -1.03 -5.61 17.84
N ASN A 44 -1.53 -6.54 18.65
CA ASN A 44 -0.99 -6.84 19.98
C ASN A 44 -0.77 -5.58 20.87
N GLY A 45 -1.67 -4.60 20.79
CA GLY A 45 -1.61 -3.36 21.57
C GLY A 45 -0.75 -2.24 20.98
N ILE A 46 -0.14 -2.42 19.80
CA ILE A 46 0.60 -1.39 19.07
C ILE A 46 -0.26 -0.85 17.92
N ARG A 47 -0.37 0.48 17.80
CA ARG A 47 -1.09 1.12 16.70
C ARG A 47 -0.33 0.96 15.38
N PHE A 48 -1.01 0.41 14.36
CA PHE A 48 -0.42 0.10 13.06
C PHE A 48 -0.91 0.97 11.90
N ASN A 49 -1.76 1.95 12.13
CA ASN A 49 -2.08 2.91 11.09
C ASN A 49 -0.80 3.49 10.47
N ASP A 50 -0.78 3.65 9.15
CA ASP A 50 0.39 4.16 8.44
C ASP A 50 0.77 5.55 8.94
N ALA A 51 2.05 5.77 9.18
CA ALA A 51 2.54 7.00 9.81
C ALA A 51 2.35 8.24 8.93
N MET A 52 2.39 8.08 7.61
CA MET A 52 2.31 9.17 6.65
C MET A 52 0.89 9.45 6.16
N THR A 53 0.09 8.41 6.01
CA THR A 53 -1.25 8.49 5.39
C THR A 53 -2.39 8.31 6.37
N GLY A 54 -2.12 7.75 7.55
CA GLY A 54 -3.15 7.38 8.54
C GLY A 54 -3.96 6.13 8.18
N TYR A 55 -3.87 5.61 6.96
CA TYR A 55 -4.63 4.43 6.54
C TYR A 55 -4.19 3.17 7.26
N THR A 56 -5.13 2.25 7.46
CA THR A 56 -4.81 0.93 8.01
C THR A 56 -4.17 0.05 6.93
N PRO A 57 -2.97 -0.48 7.15
CA PRO A 57 -2.25 -1.29 6.17
C PRO A 57 -2.69 -2.76 6.22
N TRP A 58 -3.95 -3.05 5.92
CA TRP A 58 -4.52 -4.41 5.95
C TRP A 58 -3.78 -5.42 5.08
N SER A 59 -3.07 -4.95 4.06
CA SER A 59 -2.28 -5.79 3.16
C SER A 59 -1.12 -6.48 3.87
N LEU A 60 -0.57 -5.93 4.96
CA LEU A 60 0.60 -6.46 5.65
C LEU A 60 0.40 -7.85 6.26
N TRP A 61 -0.84 -8.18 6.65
CA TRP A 61 -1.22 -9.50 7.20
C TRP A 61 -2.34 -10.17 6.41
N SER A 62 -2.45 -9.77 5.17
CA SER A 62 -3.45 -10.28 4.25
C SER A 62 -3.28 -11.78 4.02
N GLY A 63 -4.38 -12.54 4.12
CA GLY A 63 -4.35 -14.00 3.95
C GLY A 63 -4.05 -14.81 5.22
N LEU A 64 -3.74 -14.15 6.34
CA LEU A 64 -3.43 -14.79 7.63
C LEU A 64 -4.65 -14.83 8.57
N ASN A 65 -5.82 -15.17 8.03
CA ASN A 65 -7.09 -15.03 8.72
C ASN A 65 -7.18 -15.81 10.06
N ASP A 66 -6.57 -16.98 10.16
CA ASP A 66 -6.60 -17.75 11.41
C ASP A 66 -5.71 -17.14 12.50
N ALA A 67 -4.57 -16.54 12.11
CA ALA A 67 -3.67 -15.86 13.03
C ALA A 67 -4.21 -14.51 13.52
N THR A 68 -5.04 -13.85 12.68
CA THR A 68 -5.62 -12.53 12.96
C THR A 68 -7.09 -12.57 13.37
N ARG A 69 -7.62 -13.75 13.67
CA ARG A 69 -9.04 -13.95 13.99
C ARG A 69 -9.45 -13.34 15.33
N ASN A 70 -8.57 -13.36 16.32
CA ASN A 70 -8.89 -12.83 17.65
C ASN A 70 -8.78 -11.30 17.60
N GLN A 71 -9.94 -10.65 17.69
CA GLN A 71 -10.07 -9.20 17.56
C GLN A 71 -10.97 -8.65 18.67
N GLU A 72 -10.56 -7.53 19.23
CA GLU A 72 -11.32 -6.72 20.15
C GLU A 72 -11.75 -5.45 19.42
N ILE A 73 -13.05 -5.19 19.34
CA ILE A 73 -13.57 -4.13 18.49
C ILE A 73 -14.48 -3.23 19.31
N THR A 74 -14.22 -1.92 19.16
CA THR A 74 -15.04 -0.86 19.72
C THR A 74 -15.54 0.02 18.58
N ASN A 75 -16.85 0.13 18.42
CA ASN A 75 -17.46 0.88 17.33
C ASN A 75 -17.66 2.36 17.69
N GLY A 76 -17.29 3.26 16.76
CA GLY A 76 -17.45 4.70 16.92
C GLY A 76 -16.48 5.29 17.94
N SER A 77 -16.70 6.55 18.31
CA SER A 77 -15.86 7.32 19.24
C SER A 77 -16.05 6.86 20.70
N VAL A 78 -15.87 5.58 20.95
CA VAL A 78 -15.91 5.00 22.28
C VAL A 78 -14.49 4.65 22.71
N MET A 79 -14.12 5.03 23.92
CA MET A 79 -12.81 4.72 24.49
C MET A 79 -12.58 3.23 24.54
N SER A 80 -11.43 2.81 24.05
CA SER A 80 -10.97 1.42 24.12
C SER A 80 -9.97 1.24 25.27
N ASP A 81 -9.51 0.02 25.44
CA ASP A 81 -8.39 -0.26 26.37
C ASP A 81 -7.01 0.15 25.79
N TYR A 82 -6.99 0.75 24.60
CA TYR A 82 -5.76 1.12 23.87
C TYR A 82 -5.65 2.63 23.61
N GLY A 83 -6.64 3.43 24.03
CA GLY A 83 -6.68 4.88 23.83
C GLY A 83 -8.07 5.45 23.91
N VAL A 84 -8.19 6.75 23.65
CA VAL A 84 -9.49 7.48 23.71
C VAL A 84 -10.43 7.13 22.56
N GLY A 85 -9.96 6.37 21.56
CA GLY A 85 -10.74 5.91 20.43
C GLY A 85 -10.75 6.88 19.26
N SER A 86 -11.32 6.42 18.16
CA SER A 86 -11.42 7.15 16.90
C SER A 86 -12.85 7.13 16.38
N ILE A 87 -13.23 8.09 15.52
CA ILE A 87 -14.60 8.22 15.00
C ILE A 87 -15.06 6.96 14.22
N GLY A 88 -14.15 6.29 13.52
CA GLY A 88 -14.40 5.03 12.83
C GLY A 88 -14.31 3.80 13.73
N GLY A 89 -14.01 3.98 15.03
CA GLY A 89 -13.83 2.90 15.98
C GLY A 89 -12.39 2.42 16.13
N THR A 90 -12.21 1.45 17.03
CA THR A 90 -10.91 0.85 17.37
C THR A 90 -10.97 -0.65 17.21
N THR A 91 -9.98 -1.24 16.55
CA THR A 91 -9.82 -2.68 16.43
C THR A 91 -8.45 -3.07 16.95
N ASN A 92 -8.36 -3.96 17.94
CA ASN A 92 -7.11 -4.60 18.32
C ASN A 92 -7.11 -6.06 17.83
N ILE A 93 -6.10 -6.43 17.08
CA ILE A 93 -5.88 -7.79 16.59
C ILE A 93 -4.88 -8.47 17.52
N ASN A 94 -5.28 -9.57 18.12
CA ASN A 94 -4.45 -10.32 19.05
C ASN A 94 -3.79 -11.51 18.32
N ALA A 95 -2.62 -11.28 17.75
CA ALA A 95 -1.87 -12.25 16.94
C ALA A 95 -0.72 -12.90 17.76
N ARG A 96 -1.05 -13.48 18.91
CA ARG A 96 -0.09 -14.22 19.77
C ARG A 96 -0.28 -15.72 19.62
N ALA A 97 0.75 -16.50 19.90
CA ALA A 97 0.70 -17.96 19.78
C ALA A 97 -0.43 -18.57 20.61
N SER A 98 -0.64 -18.10 21.84
CA SER A 98 -1.70 -18.56 22.74
C SER A 98 -3.12 -18.26 22.25
N GLN A 99 -3.28 -17.34 21.30
CA GLN A 99 -4.58 -16.93 20.74
C GLN A 99 -4.95 -17.70 19.47
N VAL A 100 -4.00 -18.46 18.91
CA VAL A 100 -4.26 -19.33 17.76
C VAL A 100 -4.85 -20.64 18.25
N ARG A 101 -5.95 -21.07 17.66
CA ARG A 101 -6.63 -22.31 18.03
C ARG A 101 -5.68 -23.51 17.92
N GLN A 102 -5.67 -24.34 18.95
CA GLN A 102 -4.88 -25.58 18.98
C GLN A 102 -5.26 -26.54 17.86
N GLY A 103 -4.26 -27.22 17.30
CA GLY A 103 -4.37 -28.23 16.25
C GLY A 103 -3.98 -27.71 14.87
N LEU A 104 -4.00 -28.64 13.92
CA LEU A 104 -3.74 -28.35 12.51
C LEU A 104 -5.05 -27.99 11.81
N ARG A 105 -5.01 -26.92 11.04
CA ARG A 105 -6.12 -26.51 10.16
C ARG A 105 -5.62 -26.30 8.74
N VAL A 106 -6.33 -26.87 7.79
CA VAL A 106 -6.14 -26.64 6.36
C VAL A 106 -7.41 -26.02 5.80
N SER A 107 -7.26 -24.95 5.03
CA SER A 107 -8.36 -24.24 4.39
C SER A 107 -8.08 -24.08 2.91
N LEU A 108 -8.96 -24.58 2.07
CA LEU A 108 -8.96 -24.40 0.63
C LEU A 108 -10.22 -23.64 0.24
N VAL A 109 -10.06 -22.59 -0.54
CA VAL A 109 -11.18 -21.71 -0.91
C VAL A 109 -11.08 -21.37 -2.39
N ASN A 110 -12.17 -21.55 -3.11
CA ASN A 110 -12.39 -20.95 -4.41
C ASN A 110 -13.24 -19.70 -4.22
N ALA A 111 -12.76 -18.57 -4.71
CA ALA A 111 -13.41 -17.29 -4.53
C ALA A 111 -13.69 -16.64 -5.89
N ASN A 112 -14.76 -15.86 -5.93
CA ASN A 112 -15.12 -15.07 -7.10
C ASN A 112 -14.87 -13.59 -6.80
N SER A 113 -13.57 -13.22 -6.67
CA SER A 113 -13.15 -11.85 -6.42
C SER A 113 -11.81 -11.56 -7.09
N MET A 114 -10.94 -10.74 -6.51
CA MET A 114 -9.62 -10.42 -7.06
C MET A 114 -8.70 -11.65 -7.20
N TYR A 115 -8.91 -12.68 -6.38
CA TYR A 115 -8.24 -13.96 -6.53
C TYR A 115 -9.28 -15.09 -6.68
N ARG A 116 -8.90 -16.17 -7.33
CA ARG A 116 -9.76 -17.34 -7.55
C ARG A 116 -9.48 -18.46 -6.57
N PHE A 117 -8.24 -18.64 -6.18
CA PHE A 117 -7.80 -19.72 -5.31
C PHE A 117 -7.09 -19.18 -4.06
N ARG A 118 -7.42 -19.76 -2.92
CA ARG A 118 -6.69 -19.58 -1.67
C ARG A 118 -6.44 -20.93 -1.00
N ALA A 119 -5.20 -21.16 -0.56
CA ALA A 119 -4.85 -22.21 0.36
C ALA A 119 -4.24 -21.60 1.62
N MET A 120 -4.55 -22.14 2.79
CA MET A 120 -3.97 -21.75 4.06
C MET A 120 -3.79 -22.97 4.94
N VAL A 121 -2.63 -23.07 5.59
CA VAL A 121 -2.33 -24.07 6.59
C VAL A 121 -1.93 -23.36 7.88
N THR A 122 -2.58 -23.67 8.97
CA THR A 122 -2.31 -23.08 10.29
C THR A 122 -2.16 -24.19 11.33
N TYR A 123 -1.12 -24.08 12.15
CA TYR A 123 -0.89 -24.96 13.28
C TYR A 123 -0.76 -24.12 14.56
N GLY A 124 -1.44 -24.53 15.61
CA GLY A 124 -1.30 -24.02 16.97
C GLY A 124 -1.01 -25.15 17.94
N SER A 125 0.03 -25.04 18.76
CA SER A 125 0.35 -26.06 19.76
C SER A 125 -0.62 -26.06 20.94
N GLY A 126 -1.32 -24.93 21.18
CA GLY A 126 -1.91 -24.64 22.48
C GLY A 126 -0.83 -24.40 23.53
N LEU A 127 -1.24 -24.32 24.80
CA LEU A 127 -0.31 -24.23 25.92
C LEU A 127 0.24 -25.61 26.27
N LEU A 128 1.55 -25.76 26.18
CA LEU A 128 2.27 -26.96 26.51
C LEU A 128 2.62 -27.00 28.03
N ASP A 129 2.84 -28.19 28.62
CA ASP A 129 3.15 -28.38 30.03
C ASP A 129 4.40 -27.60 30.50
N ASN A 130 5.33 -27.38 29.59
CA ASN A 130 6.53 -26.58 29.85
C ASN A 130 6.28 -25.06 29.73
N GLY A 131 5.04 -24.61 29.59
CA GLY A 131 4.63 -23.19 29.49
C GLY A 131 4.91 -22.52 28.17
N TRP A 132 5.26 -23.25 27.11
CA TRP A 132 5.38 -22.72 25.76
C TRP A 132 4.07 -22.84 24.96
N SER A 133 3.85 -21.89 24.06
CA SER A 133 2.87 -21.96 22.99
C SER A 133 3.53 -21.57 21.68
N TYR A 134 3.24 -22.30 20.60
CA TYR A 134 3.74 -22.03 19.25
C TYR A 134 2.59 -21.96 18.27
N ALA A 135 2.70 -21.06 17.31
CA ALA A 135 1.74 -20.99 16.20
C ALA A 135 2.46 -20.66 14.90
N LEU A 136 2.07 -21.37 13.84
CA LEU A 136 2.58 -21.16 12.48
C LEU A 136 1.41 -21.08 11.52
N SER A 137 1.47 -20.18 10.54
CA SER A 137 0.51 -20.12 9.46
C SER A 137 1.20 -19.74 8.16
N VAL A 138 0.85 -20.43 7.09
CA VAL A 138 1.27 -20.08 5.73
C VAL A 138 0.03 -20.08 4.84
N SER A 139 0.00 -19.15 3.89
CA SER A 139 -1.10 -19.05 2.95
C SER A 139 -0.65 -18.62 1.57
N THR A 140 -1.44 -18.94 0.56
CA THR A 140 -1.32 -18.37 -0.78
C THR A 140 -2.69 -17.96 -1.30
N ARG A 141 -2.71 -16.89 -2.07
CA ARG A 141 -3.88 -16.42 -2.83
C ARG A 141 -3.43 -16.13 -4.24
N GLN A 142 -4.08 -16.78 -5.19
CA GLN A 142 -3.71 -16.72 -6.60
C GLN A 142 -4.93 -16.35 -7.43
N GLY A 143 -4.78 -15.37 -8.31
CA GLY A 143 -5.81 -14.94 -9.23
C GLY A 143 -5.19 -14.36 -10.48
N GLY A 144 -5.32 -15.08 -11.61
CA GLY A 144 -5.09 -14.53 -12.93
C GLY A 144 -6.29 -13.69 -13.36
N ASN A 145 -6.27 -13.22 -14.59
CA ASN A 145 -7.29 -12.42 -15.24
C ASN A 145 -8.71 -12.71 -14.71
N SER A 146 -9.25 -11.80 -13.90
CA SER A 146 -10.50 -12.01 -13.16
C SER A 146 -11.67 -11.34 -13.90
N TYR A 147 -12.32 -10.33 -13.28
CA TYR A 147 -13.38 -9.56 -13.91
C TYR A 147 -12.85 -8.49 -14.85
N VAL A 148 -11.66 -7.97 -14.54
CA VAL A 148 -11.01 -6.89 -15.26
C VAL A 148 -9.79 -7.49 -15.94
N ASP A 149 -9.75 -7.38 -17.25
CA ASP A 149 -8.64 -7.88 -18.04
C ASP A 149 -7.32 -7.19 -17.63
N GLY A 150 -6.24 -7.95 -17.61
CA GLY A 150 -4.92 -7.48 -17.19
C GLY A 150 -4.72 -7.35 -15.69
N VAL A 151 -5.76 -7.55 -14.87
CA VAL A 151 -5.67 -7.55 -13.41
C VAL A 151 -5.40 -8.96 -12.91
N TYR A 152 -4.33 -9.12 -12.15
CA TYR A 152 -3.99 -10.37 -11.49
C TYR A 152 -3.60 -10.12 -10.03
N TYR A 153 -3.59 -11.17 -9.23
CA TYR A 153 -3.30 -11.10 -7.81
C TYR A 153 -2.54 -12.34 -7.34
N ASN A 154 -1.29 -12.17 -6.93
CA ASN A 154 -0.43 -13.19 -6.37
C ASN A 154 0.01 -12.75 -4.99
N SER A 155 -0.38 -13.47 -3.95
CA SER A 155 -0.01 -13.14 -2.59
C SER A 155 0.29 -14.39 -1.80
N TYR A 156 1.30 -14.29 -0.96
CA TYR A 156 1.67 -15.29 0.04
C TYR A 156 1.53 -14.66 1.42
N GLY A 157 1.25 -15.46 2.41
CA GLY A 157 1.22 -15.03 3.80
C GLY A 157 2.04 -15.97 4.64
N TYR A 158 2.77 -15.44 5.60
CA TYR A 158 3.47 -16.22 6.60
C TYR A 158 3.32 -15.59 7.99
N PHE A 159 3.19 -16.43 8.98
CA PHE A 159 3.08 -16.05 10.39
C PHE A 159 3.78 -17.10 11.24
N ALA A 160 4.58 -16.65 12.18
CA ALA A 160 5.14 -17.48 13.22
C ALA A 160 5.09 -16.73 14.55
N SER A 161 4.63 -17.39 15.59
CA SER A 161 4.59 -16.83 16.94
C SER A 161 4.99 -17.88 17.98
N ALA A 162 5.73 -17.45 18.97
CA ALA A 162 6.10 -18.24 20.15
C ALA A 162 5.84 -17.42 21.40
N GLU A 163 5.22 -18.03 22.40
CA GLU A 163 4.94 -17.40 23.69
C GLU A 163 5.38 -18.31 24.81
N LYS A 164 6.05 -17.74 25.82
CA LYS A 164 6.48 -18.43 27.04
C LYS A 164 5.80 -17.82 28.25
N ILE A 165 5.12 -18.65 29.01
CA ILE A 165 4.66 -18.37 30.37
C ILE A 165 5.73 -18.88 31.32
N PHE A 166 6.47 -17.98 31.96
CA PHE A 166 7.54 -18.35 32.92
C PHE A 166 6.95 -18.77 34.26
N ASN A 167 5.89 -18.09 34.67
CA ASN A 167 5.11 -18.34 35.89
C ASN A 167 3.76 -17.61 35.79
N SER A 168 2.97 -17.62 36.86
CA SER A 168 1.66 -16.95 36.90
C SER A 168 1.71 -15.44 36.67
N ARG A 169 2.88 -14.82 36.71
CA ARG A 169 3.03 -13.35 36.59
C ARG A 169 3.72 -12.89 35.30
N HIS A 170 4.54 -13.72 34.68
CA HIS A 170 5.41 -13.28 33.58
C HIS A 170 5.16 -14.07 32.32
N ARG A 171 4.85 -13.36 31.23
CA ARG A 171 4.68 -13.89 29.87
C ARG A 171 5.50 -13.07 28.88
N LEU A 172 6.17 -13.74 27.95
CA LEU A 172 6.92 -13.13 26.87
C LEU A 172 6.55 -13.80 25.56
N GLY A 173 6.18 -13.00 24.57
CA GLY A 173 5.82 -13.46 23.24
C GLY A 173 6.68 -12.81 22.15
N PHE A 174 6.96 -13.57 21.13
CA PHE A 174 7.57 -13.11 19.88
C PHE A 174 6.63 -13.47 18.72
N THR A 175 6.46 -12.55 17.79
CA THR A 175 5.64 -12.75 16.59
C THR A 175 6.34 -12.16 15.38
N ILE A 176 6.38 -12.91 14.28
CA ILE A 176 6.80 -12.42 12.97
C ILE A 176 5.72 -12.76 11.94
N MET A 177 5.42 -11.81 11.05
CA MET A 177 4.46 -12.03 9.97
C MET A 177 4.78 -11.14 8.77
N GLY A 178 4.26 -11.55 7.62
CA GLY A 178 4.30 -10.77 6.39
C GLY A 178 3.41 -11.37 5.31
N ALA A 179 3.09 -10.53 4.32
CA ALA A 179 2.24 -10.91 3.20
C ALA A 179 2.80 -10.35 1.88
N PRO A 180 3.91 -10.92 1.34
CA PRO A 180 4.39 -10.51 0.02
C PRO A 180 3.27 -10.63 -1.01
N THR A 181 3.06 -9.53 -1.75
CA THR A 181 1.95 -9.42 -2.69
C THR A 181 2.41 -8.74 -3.96
N GLU A 182 2.09 -9.35 -5.10
CA GLU A 182 2.20 -8.75 -6.42
C GLU A 182 0.82 -8.72 -7.07
N ARG A 183 0.44 -7.58 -7.63
CA ARG A 183 -0.83 -7.45 -8.34
C ARG A 183 -0.76 -6.48 -9.50
N GLY A 184 -1.37 -6.86 -10.63
CA GLY A 184 -1.68 -5.95 -11.73
C GLY A 184 -2.84 -5.03 -11.34
N ALA A 185 -2.66 -3.71 -11.55
CA ALA A 185 -3.67 -2.74 -11.20
C ALA A 185 -4.62 -2.44 -12.37
N GLN A 186 -5.82 -2.03 -12.02
CA GLN A 186 -6.81 -1.46 -12.91
C GLN A 186 -6.64 0.06 -12.96
N GLN A 187 -6.98 0.67 -14.11
CA GLN A 187 -7.16 2.10 -14.26
C GLN A 187 -8.53 2.38 -14.87
N ALA A 188 -9.17 3.47 -14.42
CA ALA A 188 -10.35 3.98 -15.08
C ALA A 188 -10.00 4.51 -16.47
N SER A 189 -10.95 4.40 -17.40
CA SER A 189 -10.87 4.90 -18.77
C SER A 189 -11.97 5.95 -19.04
N THR A 190 -12.07 6.43 -20.26
CA THR A 190 -13.12 7.34 -20.66
C THR A 190 -14.46 6.61 -20.85
N GLN A 191 -15.59 7.33 -20.73
CA GLN A 191 -16.90 6.76 -21.00
C GLN A 191 -17.00 6.25 -22.44
N GLU A 192 -16.44 6.99 -23.41
CA GLU A 192 -16.38 6.58 -24.81
C GLU A 192 -15.70 5.21 -24.98
N ALA A 193 -14.58 4.97 -24.29
CA ALA A 193 -13.91 3.68 -24.34
C ALA A 193 -14.77 2.55 -23.75
N TYR A 194 -15.45 2.80 -22.62
CA TYR A 194 -16.37 1.81 -22.04
C TYR A 194 -17.55 1.50 -22.97
N ASP A 195 -18.12 2.52 -23.62
CA ASP A 195 -19.24 2.35 -24.57
C ASP A 195 -18.80 1.54 -25.81
N LEU A 196 -17.61 1.81 -26.35
CA LEU A 196 -17.04 1.08 -27.47
C LEU A 196 -16.69 -0.38 -27.14
N VAL A 197 -16.24 -0.63 -25.90
CA VAL A 197 -15.94 -1.98 -25.41
C VAL A 197 -17.23 -2.74 -25.05
N GLY A 198 -18.30 -2.01 -24.70
CA GLY A 198 -19.59 -2.56 -24.28
C GLY A 198 -19.65 -3.00 -22.81
N ASN A 199 -18.66 -2.60 -21.99
CA ASN A 199 -18.69 -2.88 -20.54
C ASN A 199 -17.72 -1.95 -19.77
N ASN A 200 -17.93 -1.82 -18.46
CA ASN A 200 -17.12 -0.97 -17.57
C ASN A 200 -15.93 -1.71 -16.93
N TYR A 201 -15.58 -2.89 -17.41
CA TYR A 201 -14.43 -3.68 -16.92
C TYR A 201 -13.18 -3.48 -17.77
N TYR A 202 -13.27 -2.63 -18.81
CA TYR A 202 -12.11 -2.30 -19.63
C TYR A 202 -10.99 -1.69 -18.79
N ASN A 203 -9.75 -2.13 -19.05
CA ASN A 203 -8.53 -1.67 -18.40
C ASN A 203 -7.48 -1.31 -19.45
N PRO A 204 -7.07 -0.04 -19.57
CA PRO A 204 -6.10 0.39 -20.57
C PRO A 204 -4.64 0.09 -20.21
N ASN A 205 -4.36 -0.42 -19.01
CA ASN A 205 -2.99 -0.52 -18.48
C ASN A 205 -2.21 -1.76 -18.91
N TRP A 206 -2.71 -2.54 -19.85
CA TRP A 206 -2.06 -3.79 -20.22
C TRP A 206 -2.08 -4.04 -21.74
N GLY A 207 -1.24 -4.95 -22.17
CA GLY A 207 -1.20 -5.46 -23.54
C GLY A 207 -0.52 -6.80 -23.60
N TYR A 208 -0.38 -7.35 -24.80
CA TYR A 208 0.34 -8.60 -25.03
C TYR A 208 1.80 -8.33 -25.36
N GLN A 209 2.71 -9.04 -24.70
CA GLN A 209 4.12 -9.11 -25.03
C GLN A 209 4.49 -10.59 -25.19
N ASP A 210 5.01 -10.99 -26.33
CA ASP A 210 5.32 -12.38 -26.67
C ASP A 210 4.13 -13.33 -26.40
N GLY A 211 2.91 -12.88 -26.71
CA GLY A 211 1.68 -13.62 -26.48
C GLY A 211 1.25 -13.73 -25.02
N LYS A 212 1.97 -13.11 -24.08
CA LYS A 212 1.63 -13.10 -22.66
C LYS A 212 1.08 -11.72 -22.25
N MET A 213 0.10 -11.77 -21.36
CA MET A 213 -0.46 -10.55 -20.77
C MET A 213 0.57 -9.85 -19.89
N ARG A 214 0.83 -8.57 -20.15
CA ARG A 214 1.70 -7.71 -19.35
C ARG A 214 0.97 -6.43 -18.95
N ASN A 215 0.90 -6.17 -17.65
CA ASN A 215 0.35 -4.96 -17.09
C ASN A 215 1.48 -3.96 -16.78
N ALA A 216 1.33 -2.70 -17.15
CA ALA A 216 2.30 -1.66 -16.86
C ALA A 216 2.24 -1.17 -15.41
N ARG A 217 1.07 -1.31 -14.75
CA ARG A 217 0.85 -0.87 -13.38
C ARG A 217 0.77 -2.06 -12.44
N VAL A 218 1.90 -2.39 -11.84
CA VAL A 218 2.04 -3.51 -10.91
C VAL A 218 2.39 -2.97 -9.52
N ARG A 219 1.65 -3.38 -8.51
CA ARG A 219 2.05 -3.21 -7.11
C ARG A 219 2.82 -4.43 -6.65
N ASN A 220 3.98 -4.18 -6.09
CA ASN A 220 4.82 -5.21 -5.49
C ASN A 220 5.21 -4.75 -4.08
N SER A 221 4.79 -5.50 -3.07
CA SER A 221 5.02 -5.10 -1.68
C SER A 221 5.40 -6.29 -0.80
N HIS A 222 6.40 -6.08 0.03
CA HIS A 222 6.75 -6.99 1.11
C HIS A 222 7.32 -6.21 2.28
N GLU A 223 6.54 -6.06 3.34
CA GLU A 223 6.89 -5.32 4.55
C GLU A 223 6.66 -6.21 5.78
N PRO A 224 7.63 -7.07 6.14
CA PRO A 224 7.52 -7.91 7.32
C PRO A 224 7.41 -7.11 8.62
N ILE A 225 6.72 -7.69 9.59
CA ILE A 225 6.52 -7.16 10.94
C ILE A 225 7.13 -8.16 11.92
N ALA A 226 8.01 -7.69 12.80
CA ALA A 226 8.49 -8.43 13.94
C ALA A 226 8.04 -7.73 15.24
N MET A 227 7.58 -8.50 16.23
CA MET A 227 7.03 -7.96 17.47
C MET A 227 7.52 -8.76 18.69
N ILE A 228 7.72 -8.05 19.79
CA ILE A 228 7.90 -8.62 21.12
C ILE A 228 6.83 -8.06 22.04
N ASN A 229 6.18 -8.93 22.78
CA ASN A 229 5.17 -8.59 23.78
C ASN A 229 5.56 -9.18 25.13
N TYR A 230 5.56 -8.36 26.17
CA TYR A 230 5.78 -8.79 27.53
C TYR A 230 4.60 -8.39 28.39
N THR A 231 4.08 -9.33 29.18
CA THR A 231 2.99 -9.10 30.13
C THR A 231 3.48 -9.44 31.53
N PHE A 232 3.20 -8.54 32.46
CA PHE A 232 3.49 -8.72 33.88
C PHE A 232 2.24 -8.50 34.72
N ASP A 233 1.80 -9.53 35.42
CA ASP A 233 0.61 -9.55 36.28
C ASP A 233 1.11 -9.63 37.78
N PRO A 234 1.41 -8.48 38.43
CA PRO A 234 1.91 -8.49 39.83
C PRO A 234 0.88 -9.04 40.81
N ASN A 235 -0.40 -8.90 40.49
CA ASN A 235 -1.54 -9.44 41.23
C ASN A 235 -2.76 -9.58 40.31
N GLU A 236 -3.84 -10.18 40.79
CA GLU A 236 -5.06 -10.45 40.02
C GLU A 236 -5.81 -9.20 39.52
N HIS A 237 -5.47 -8.02 40.05
CA HIS A 237 -6.14 -6.77 39.73
C HIS A 237 -5.31 -5.82 38.89
N THR A 238 -4.03 -6.12 38.67
CA THR A 238 -3.12 -5.21 37.96
C THR A 238 -2.35 -5.97 36.91
N GLN A 239 -2.34 -5.43 35.68
CA GLN A 239 -1.60 -5.97 34.56
C GLN A 239 -0.78 -4.87 33.89
N PHE A 240 0.47 -5.16 33.60
CA PHE A 240 1.36 -4.37 32.77
C PHE A 240 1.59 -5.07 31.44
N ASN A 241 1.47 -4.35 30.35
CA ASN A 241 1.83 -4.82 29.01
C ASN A 241 2.88 -3.88 28.41
N LEU A 242 3.94 -4.48 27.86
CA LEU A 242 4.95 -3.79 27.08
C LEU A 242 5.02 -4.47 25.72
N ALA A 243 4.94 -3.69 24.66
CA ALA A 243 5.02 -4.21 23.31
C ALA A 243 5.95 -3.35 22.47
N THR A 244 6.76 -3.97 21.62
CA THR A 244 7.56 -3.29 20.61
C THR A 244 7.40 -3.98 19.28
N SER A 245 7.40 -3.20 18.20
CA SER A 245 7.33 -3.72 16.84
C SER A 245 8.33 -3.04 15.92
N PHE A 246 8.77 -3.78 14.94
CA PHE A 246 9.62 -3.33 13.88
C PHE A 246 9.05 -3.77 12.53
N ARG A 247 8.73 -2.80 11.64
CA ARG A 247 8.29 -3.02 10.26
C ARG A 247 9.32 -2.47 9.30
N PHE A 248 9.67 -3.24 8.31
CA PHE A 248 10.64 -2.84 7.29
C PHE A 248 10.31 -3.53 5.97
N GLY A 249 10.82 -3.02 4.85
CA GLY A 249 10.63 -3.67 3.56
C GLY A 249 10.43 -2.71 2.42
N LYS A 250 9.97 -3.26 1.31
CA LYS A 250 9.75 -2.55 0.06
C LYS A 250 8.29 -2.51 -0.32
N ASN A 251 7.88 -1.38 -0.88
CA ASN A 251 6.55 -1.18 -1.44
C ASN A 251 6.69 -0.37 -2.73
N GLY A 252 6.65 -1.07 -3.86
CA GLY A 252 6.79 -0.53 -5.21
C GLY A 252 5.48 -0.47 -5.97
N TYR A 253 5.32 0.52 -6.82
CA TYR A 253 4.21 0.68 -7.74
C TYR A 253 4.72 1.10 -9.11
N SER A 254 4.66 0.20 -10.09
CA SER A 254 5.15 0.51 -11.44
C SER A 254 4.16 1.33 -12.26
N ALA A 255 4.68 2.04 -13.22
CA ALA A 255 3.91 2.76 -14.22
C ALA A 255 4.72 2.88 -15.51
N LEU A 256 4.03 2.95 -16.64
CA LEU A 256 4.64 3.35 -17.90
C LEU A 256 4.84 4.88 -17.89
N THR A 257 6.06 5.31 -18.17
CA THR A 257 6.39 6.72 -18.41
C THR A 257 7.11 6.87 -19.74
N TRP A 258 6.94 8.02 -20.40
CA TRP A 258 7.55 8.28 -21.71
C TRP A 258 7.96 9.73 -21.86
N TYR A 259 8.95 9.92 -22.72
CA TYR A 259 9.51 11.22 -23.07
C TYR A 259 9.94 11.19 -24.54
N ASP A 260 9.62 12.26 -25.29
CA ASP A 260 9.88 12.35 -26.75
C ASP A 260 9.27 11.19 -27.56
N GLY A 261 8.14 10.63 -27.11
CA GLY A 261 7.41 9.56 -27.77
C GLY A 261 5.93 9.89 -27.88
N ALA A 262 5.23 9.20 -28.76
CA ALA A 262 3.77 9.26 -28.85
C ALA A 262 3.16 8.73 -27.54
N ASP A 263 1.96 9.21 -27.19
CA ASP A 263 1.24 8.68 -26.02
C ASP A 263 0.90 7.20 -26.27
N PRO A 264 1.43 6.26 -25.47
CA PRO A 264 1.24 4.82 -25.73
C PRO A 264 -0.11 4.31 -25.23
N ARG A 265 -0.91 5.14 -24.56
CA ARG A 265 -2.18 4.70 -23.97
C ARG A 265 -3.23 4.51 -25.09
N PRO A 266 -3.86 3.33 -25.17
CA PRO A 266 -4.86 3.07 -26.20
C PRO A 266 -6.05 4.01 -26.09
N ASP A 267 -6.44 4.42 -24.88
CA ASP A 267 -7.57 5.31 -24.58
C ASP A 267 -7.18 6.80 -24.52
N TYR A 268 -6.04 7.17 -25.08
CA TYR A 268 -5.67 8.58 -25.18
C TYR A 268 -6.67 9.32 -26.08
N TYR A 269 -7.20 10.43 -25.59
CA TYR A 269 -8.35 11.11 -26.21
C TYR A 269 -8.16 11.43 -27.72
N ARG A 270 -6.90 11.67 -28.17
CA ARG A 270 -6.62 11.93 -29.59
C ARG A 270 -6.73 10.68 -30.47
N TYR A 271 -6.72 9.50 -29.90
CA TYR A 271 -6.89 8.23 -30.60
C TYR A 271 -8.35 7.76 -30.62
N MET A 272 -9.24 8.48 -29.94
CA MET A 272 -10.65 8.11 -29.86
C MET A 272 -11.46 8.59 -31.06
N PRO A 273 -12.54 7.89 -31.43
CA PRO A 273 -13.42 8.28 -32.53
C PRO A 273 -13.97 9.72 -32.44
N SER A 274 -14.36 10.14 -31.23
CA SER A 274 -14.88 11.50 -31.01
C SER A 274 -13.90 12.60 -31.41
N TYR A 275 -12.59 12.35 -31.25
CA TYR A 275 -11.56 13.32 -31.62
C TYR A 275 -11.48 13.57 -33.13
N LYS A 276 -11.86 12.59 -33.98
CA LYS A 276 -11.89 12.74 -35.43
C LYS A 276 -12.90 13.80 -35.89
N LEU A 277 -13.94 14.00 -35.08
CA LEU A 277 -14.99 15.00 -35.34
C LEU A 277 -14.61 16.38 -34.78
N LEU A 278 -13.66 16.44 -33.84
CA LEU A 278 -13.24 17.68 -33.20
C LEU A 278 -12.44 18.53 -34.21
N ASN A 279 -12.91 19.74 -34.52
CA ASN A 279 -12.26 20.67 -35.44
C ASN A 279 -12.14 20.14 -36.89
N ALA A 280 -13.03 19.23 -37.31
CA ALA A 280 -13.04 18.72 -38.67
C ALA A 280 -13.48 19.80 -39.70
N THR A 281 -12.71 19.97 -40.75
CA THR A 281 -13.06 20.85 -41.87
C THR A 281 -13.95 20.14 -42.88
N ASP A 282 -13.82 18.83 -43.01
CA ASP A 282 -14.70 17.96 -43.79
C ASP A 282 -15.43 17.02 -42.83
N LEU A 283 -16.67 17.32 -42.54
CA LEU A 283 -17.47 16.58 -41.55
C LEU A 283 -17.88 15.20 -42.06
N GLU A 284 -18.04 15.01 -43.36
CA GLU A 284 -18.41 13.71 -43.95
C GLU A 284 -17.22 12.74 -43.87
N ALA A 285 -16.06 13.15 -44.33
CA ALA A 285 -14.83 12.37 -44.23
C ALA A 285 -14.47 12.04 -42.74
N ALA A 286 -14.61 13.03 -41.85
CA ALA A 286 -14.39 12.84 -40.42
C ALA A 286 -15.36 11.84 -39.77
N SER A 287 -16.65 11.89 -40.20
CA SER A 287 -17.67 10.95 -39.70
C SER A 287 -17.38 9.52 -40.14
N MET A 288 -16.98 9.34 -41.42
CA MET A 288 -16.57 8.01 -41.90
C MET A 288 -15.34 7.47 -41.16
N ALA A 289 -14.33 8.33 -40.94
CA ALA A 289 -13.13 7.95 -40.19
C ALA A 289 -13.46 7.60 -38.73
N ALA A 290 -14.33 8.37 -38.07
CA ALA A 290 -14.78 8.09 -36.71
C ALA A 290 -15.58 6.78 -36.65
N ALA A 291 -16.48 6.52 -37.58
CA ALA A 291 -17.23 5.27 -37.62
C ALA A 291 -16.33 4.06 -37.87
N SER A 292 -15.36 4.17 -38.79
CA SER A 292 -14.38 3.10 -39.03
C SER A 292 -13.54 2.81 -37.81
N LEU A 293 -13.07 3.85 -37.11
CA LEU A 293 -12.29 3.68 -35.87
C LEU A 293 -13.12 3.08 -34.72
N ALA A 294 -14.40 3.50 -34.62
CA ALA A 294 -15.33 2.92 -33.65
C ALA A 294 -15.56 1.41 -33.90
N ASP A 295 -15.71 1.01 -35.18
CA ASP A 295 -15.82 -0.41 -35.54
C ASP A 295 -14.56 -1.21 -35.20
N GLN A 296 -13.36 -0.64 -35.44
CA GLN A 296 -12.08 -1.26 -35.04
C GLN A 296 -12.01 -1.43 -33.51
N TRP A 297 -12.43 -0.43 -32.75
CA TRP A 297 -12.52 -0.51 -31.30
C TRP A 297 -13.51 -1.59 -30.85
N MET A 298 -14.74 -1.60 -31.38
CA MET A 298 -15.75 -2.60 -31.01
C MET A 298 -15.32 -4.04 -31.30
N ARG A 299 -14.51 -4.25 -32.35
CA ARG A 299 -13.99 -5.59 -32.73
C ARG A 299 -12.62 -5.87 -32.18
N ASN A 300 -11.96 -4.93 -31.53
CA ASN A 300 -10.58 -5.02 -31.06
C ASN A 300 -9.59 -5.41 -32.20
N VAL A 301 -9.74 -4.79 -33.35
CA VAL A 301 -8.90 -5.10 -34.51
C VAL A 301 -7.46 -4.72 -34.23
N GLY A 302 -6.53 -5.66 -34.41
CA GLY A 302 -5.11 -5.42 -34.16
C GLY A 302 -4.78 -5.14 -32.69
N ASN A 303 -5.63 -5.56 -31.74
CA ASN A 303 -5.48 -5.27 -30.31
C ASN A 303 -5.48 -3.78 -29.95
N ILE A 304 -6.18 -2.93 -30.72
CA ILE A 304 -6.23 -1.46 -30.55
C ILE A 304 -6.60 -1.00 -29.15
N ARG A 305 -7.23 -1.86 -28.34
CA ARG A 305 -7.62 -1.59 -26.93
C ARG A 305 -6.49 -1.75 -25.93
N HIS A 306 -5.31 -2.19 -26.36
CA HIS A 306 -4.23 -2.61 -25.49
C HIS A 306 -2.93 -1.87 -25.80
N PHE A 307 -1.98 -1.84 -24.86
CA PHE A 307 -0.62 -1.38 -25.15
C PHE A 307 0.02 -2.22 -26.25
N ASP A 308 0.64 -1.55 -27.20
CA ASP A 308 1.55 -2.16 -28.14
C ASP A 308 2.98 -2.15 -27.57
N TRP A 309 3.32 -3.23 -26.86
CA TRP A 309 4.62 -3.38 -26.26
C TRP A 309 5.71 -3.50 -27.32
N ASP A 310 5.44 -4.17 -28.43
CA ASP A 310 6.41 -4.38 -29.50
C ASP A 310 6.75 -3.06 -30.18
N GLU A 311 5.80 -2.19 -30.42
CA GLU A 311 6.05 -0.84 -30.95
C GLU A 311 6.92 -0.01 -30.00
N MET A 312 6.68 -0.06 -28.68
CA MET A 312 7.51 0.66 -27.71
C MET A 312 8.95 0.13 -27.69
N TYR A 313 9.14 -1.20 -27.73
CA TYR A 313 10.46 -1.82 -27.81
C TYR A 313 11.18 -1.42 -29.10
N GLN A 314 10.51 -1.50 -30.25
CA GLN A 314 11.11 -1.10 -31.55
C GLN A 314 11.46 0.39 -31.58
N THR A 315 10.61 1.24 -31.04
CA THR A 315 10.89 2.68 -30.91
C THR A 315 12.16 2.91 -30.11
N ASN A 316 12.28 2.31 -28.94
CA ASN A 316 13.45 2.47 -28.08
C ASN A 316 14.74 1.93 -28.74
N MET A 317 14.70 0.70 -29.25
CA MET A 317 15.89 0.07 -29.88
C MET A 317 16.41 0.84 -31.09
N ASN A 318 15.53 1.50 -31.82
CA ASN A 318 15.86 2.25 -33.04
C ASN A 318 16.15 3.73 -32.80
N PHE A 319 15.86 4.25 -31.59
CA PHE A 319 16.09 5.67 -31.30
C PHE A 319 17.55 5.93 -31.00
N ARG A 320 18.23 6.53 -31.99
CA ARG A 320 19.61 6.98 -31.87
C ARG A 320 19.69 8.44 -32.22
N ASN A 321 20.33 9.22 -31.37
CA ASN A 321 20.52 10.65 -31.55
C ASN A 321 22.02 10.94 -31.41
N ALA A 322 22.61 11.56 -32.42
CA ALA A 322 24.04 11.87 -32.45
C ALA A 322 24.45 12.83 -31.30
N GLU A 323 23.58 13.73 -30.87
CA GLU A 323 23.86 14.62 -29.75
C GLU A 323 23.92 13.82 -28.43
N ASP A 324 22.97 12.91 -28.24
CA ASP A 324 22.93 12.03 -27.07
C ASP A 324 24.14 11.08 -27.06
N GLU A 325 24.49 10.49 -28.21
CA GLU A 325 25.66 9.62 -28.30
C GLU A 325 26.98 10.36 -28.03
N ALA A 326 27.08 11.64 -28.38
CA ALA A 326 28.25 12.46 -28.06
C ALA A 326 28.39 12.72 -26.54
N ILE A 327 27.30 12.76 -25.82
CA ILE A 327 27.27 13.02 -24.38
C ILE A 327 27.36 11.71 -23.57
N TYR A 328 26.57 10.71 -23.92
CA TYR A 328 26.35 9.50 -23.12
C TYR A 328 27.09 8.27 -23.67
N GLY A 329 27.70 8.38 -24.84
CA GLY A 329 28.33 7.27 -25.57
C GLY A 329 27.31 6.56 -26.48
N PRO A 330 27.81 5.58 -27.29
CA PRO A 330 26.99 4.85 -28.24
C PRO A 330 25.92 4.03 -27.50
N GLY A 331 24.68 4.10 -27.96
CA GLY A 331 23.56 3.37 -27.38
C GLY A 331 22.20 3.94 -27.82
N ALA A 332 21.17 3.16 -27.62
CA ALA A 332 19.79 3.55 -27.89
C ALA A 332 19.17 4.18 -26.64
N ARG A 333 18.69 5.43 -26.74
CA ARG A 333 17.95 6.07 -25.66
C ARG A 333 16.52 5.55 -25.61
N SER A 334 16.06 5.15 -24.42
CA SER A 334 14.65 4.82 -24.22
C SER A 334 13.77 6.05 -24.22
N ASN A 335 12.73 6.04 -25.05
CA ASN A 335 11.65 7.01 -25.01
C ASN A 335 10.52 6.55 -24.09
N TYR A 336 10.36 5.24 -23.92
CA TYR A 336 9.40 4.56 -23.06
C TYR A 336 10.14 3.73 -22.04
N ILE A 337 9.73 3.82 -20.76
CA ILE A 337 10.28 2.98 -19.69
C ILE A 337 9.17 2.56 -18.74
N ILE A 338 9.37 1.47 -18.02
CA ILE A 338 8.62 1.17 -16.81
C ILE A 338 9.41 1.75 -15.63
N GLU A 339 8.82 2.71 -14.96
CA GLU A 339 9.27 3.21 -13.67
C GLU A 339 8.67 2.40 -12.52
N GLU A 340 9.32 2.36 -11.37
CA GLU A 340 8.75 1.85 -10.12
C GLU A 340 8.92 2.88 -9.00
N ARG A 341 7.78 3.39 -8.53
CA ARG A 341 7.71 4.37 -7.44
C ARG A 341 7.72 3.63 -6.13
N HIS A 342 8.73 3.89 -5.32
CA HIS A 342 8.94 3.25 -4.04
C HIS A 342 8.48 4.10 -2.85
N THR A 343 7.92 3.40 -1.87
CA THR A 343 7.55 3.95 -0.55
C THR A 343 8.01 2.95 0.51
N ASP A 344 9.32 2.89 0.72
CA ASP A 344 9.96 1.90 1.59
C ASP A 344 10.01 2.40 3.02
N GLN A 345 9.44 1.65 3.95
CA GLN A 345 9.32 2.08 5.34
C GLN A 345 10.27 1.34 6.27
N LEU A 346 10.73 2.07 7.26
CA LEU A 346 11.34 1.57 8.47
C LEU A 346 10.58 2.19 9.64
N ASP A 347 9.82 1.38 10.38
CA ASP A 347 8.88 1.84 11.38
C ASP A 347 9.08 1.06 12.69
N TRP A 348 9.53 1.76 13.72
CA TRP A 348 9.68 1.22 15.06
C TRP A 348 8.65 1.83 16.00
N ASN A 349 8.01 0.96 16.79
CA ASN A 349 7.01 1.35 17.76
C ASN A 349 7.30 0.71 19.10
N LEU A 350 7.03 1.44 20.16
CA LEU A 350 7.03 0.99 21.55
C LEU A 350 5.73 1.44 22.21
N ALA A 351 5.02 0.52 22.86
CA ALA A 351 3.82 0.81 23.62
C ALA A 351 3.90 0.16 25.01
N ALA A 352 3.58 0.91 26.03
CA ALA A 352 3.47 0.45 27.41
C ALA A 352 2.06 0.74 27.94
N GLN A 353 1.48 -0.20 28.68
CA GLN A 353 0.14 -0.08 29.20
C GLN A 353 0.06 -0.67 30.61
N ILE A 354 -0.69 -0.02 31.47
CA ILE A 354 -1.11 -0.55 32.77
C ILE A 354 -2.63 -0.58 32.82
N SER A 355 -3.21 -1.68 33.30
CA SER A 355 -4.62 -1.81 33.59
C SER A 355 -4.80 -2.23 35.06
N ARG A 356 -5.67 -1.55 35.78
CA ARG A 356 -5.99 -1.87 37.18
C ARG A 356 -7.49 -1.88 37.41
N ILE A 357 -7.96 -2.96 38.01
CA ILE A 357 -9.36 -3.13 38.45
C ILE A 357 -9.39 -2.89 39.96
N TYR A 358 -10.29 -2.02 40.39
CA TYR A 358 -10.50 -1.68 41.81
C TYR A 358 -11.61 -2.55 42.43
N LYS A 359 -11.74 -2.53 43.76
CA LYS A 359 -12.70 -3.35 44.53
C LYS A 359 -14.15 -3.05 44.16
N ASP A 360 -14.45 -1.86 43.70
CA ASP A 360 -15.77 -1.42 43.20
C ASP A 360 -16.03 -1.78 41.73
N ASN A 361 -15.15 -2.62 41.12
CA ASN A 361 -15.15 -2.99 39.73
C ASN A 361 -14.87 -1.80 38.75
N SER A 362 -14.51 -0.65 39.28
CA SER A 362 -14.00 0.41 38.40
C SER A 362 -12.62 0.00 37.83
N ARG A 363 -12.32 0.48 36.63
CA ARG A 363 -11.09 0.14 35.89
C ARG A 363 -10.37 1.39 35.42
N LEU A 364 -9.11 1.49 35.79
CA LEU A 364 -8.18 2.46 35.21
C LEU A 364 -7.29 1.75 34.21
N THR A 365 -7.21 2.28 33.00
CA THR A 365 -6.22 1.86 32.00
C THR A 365 -5.44 3.09 31.57
N ALA A 366 -4.11 3.02 31.58
CA ALA A 366 -3.24 4.10 31.11
C ALA A 366 -2.13 3.54 30.27
N GLY A 367 -1.64 4.32 29.34
CA GLY A 367 -0.58 3.90 28.43
C GLY A 367 0.27 5.03 27.94
N ALA A 368 1.40 4.65 27.36
CA ALA A 368 2.33 5.53 26.65
C ALA A 368 2.78 4.84 25.37
N ASN A 369 3.01 5.63 24.33
CA ASN A 369 3.52 5.14 23.07
C ASN A 369 4.62 6.04 22.53
N VAL A 370 5.54 5.45 21.77
CA VAL A 370 6.59 6.13 21.01
C VAL A 370 6.67 5.47 19.65
N ARG A 371 6.77 6.28 18.60
CA ARG A 371 6.95 5.81 17.22
C ARG A 371 8.06 6.59 16.53
N ILE A 372 8.91 5.86 15.84
CA ILE A 372 9.95 6.42 14.96
C ILE A 372 9.75 5.79 13.59
N ASN A 373 9.36 6.62 12.62
CA ASN A 373 9.17 6.20 11.24
C ASN A 373 10.12 6.96 10.32
N ARG A 374 10.66 6.24 9.35
CA ARG A 374 11.38 6.78 8.20
C ARG A 374 10.83 6.11 6.95
N THR A 375 10.27 6.91 6.06
CA THR A 375 9.76 6.49 4.76
C THR A 375 10.67 7.03 3.67
N TRP A 376 11.21 6.16 2.83
CA TRP A 376 12.05 6.52 1.70
C TRP A 376 11.20 6.52 0.43
N TYR A 377 11.08 7.70 -0.18
CA TYR A 377 10.40 7.92 -1.45
C TYR A 377 11.43 8.09 -2.54
N TYR A 378 11.39 7.24 -3.54
CA TYR A 378 12.24 7.33 -4.72
C TYR A 378 11.55 6.69 -5.91
N ASP A 379 12.00 7.06 -7.11
CA ASP A 379 11.63 6.45 -8.36
C ASP A 379 12.81 5.66 -8.90
N GLU A 380 12.57 4.49 -9.49
CA GLU A 380 13.58 3.59 -10.01
C GLU A 380 13.21 3.16 -11.43
N VAL A 381 14.20 3.07 -12.32
CA VAL A 381 14.00 2.49 -13.64
C VAL A 381 13.85 0.98 -13.50
N LYS A 382 12.66 0.46 -13.76
CA LYS A 382 12.37 -0.97 -13.66
C LYS A 382 12.68 -1.74 -14.95
N ASP A 383 12.41 -1.13 -16.10
CA ASP A 383 12.59 -1.74 -17.41
C ASP A 383 12.78 -0.64 -18.46
N LEU A 384 13.84 -0.71 -19.22
CA LEU A 384 14.17 0.23 -20.30
C LEU A 384 13.45 -0.07 -21.62
N LEU A 385 12.65 -1.12 -21.68
CA LEU A 385 11.90 -1.57 -22.87
C LEU A 385 12.78 -1.63 -24.13
N GLY A 386 13.98 -2.23 -24.01
CA GLY A 386 14.90 -2.51 -25.13
C GLY A 386 15.89 -1.39 -25.46
N GLY A 387 15.87 -0.24 -24.79
CA GLY A 387 16.92 0.76 -24.90
C GLY A 387 18.10 0.47 -23.96
N ASP A 388 19.19 1.24 -24.12
CA ASP A 388 20.40 1.09 -23.31
C ASP A 388 20.43 2.01 -22.10
N TYR A 389 19.73 3.14 -22.16
CA TYR A 389 19.63 4.13 -21.08
C TYR A 389 18.38 5.02 -21.23
N TYR A 390 18.03 5.72 -20.16
CA TYR A 390 17.03 6.79 -20.15
C TYR A 390 17.65 8.07 -19.60
N VAL A 391 17.24 9.24 -20.10
CA VAL A 391 17.77 10.53 -19.65
C VAL A 391 16.89 11.08 -18.53
N ASP A 392 17.49 11.33 -17.38
CA ASP A 392 16.81 11.77 -16.14
C ASP A 392 16.55 13.27 -16.15
N VAL A 393 15.47 13.67 -16.79
CA VAL A 393 14.99 15.07 -16.81
C VAL A 393 13.54 15.17 -16.33
N ASP A 394 13.17 16.31 -15.78
CA ASP A 394 11.79 16.67 -15.54
C ASP A 394 11.16 17.14 -16.86
N LYS A 395 10.50 16.23 -17.54
CA LYS A 395 9.89 16.46 -18.85
C LYS A 395 8.82 17.56 -18.84
N PHE A 396 8.14 17.76 -17.71
CA PHE A 396 7.15 18.81 -17.56
C PHE A 396 7.81 20.18 -17.42
N ALA A 397 8.86 20.26 -16.60
CA ALA A 397 9.64 21.48 -16.46
C ALA A 397 10.30 21.86 -17.79
N GLN A 398 10.85 20.91 -18.52
CA GLN A 398 11.44 21.15 -19.85
C GLN A 398 10.41 21.67 -20.84
N ARG A 399 9.22 21.08 -20.88
CA ARG A 399 8.13 21.52 -21.77
C ARG A 399 7.62 22.92 -21.40
N ASP A 400 7.40 23.15 -20.10
CA ASP A 400 6.66 24.35 -19.65
C ASP A 400 7.56 25.58 -19.55
N PHE A 401 8.86 25.40 -19.28
CA PHE A 401 9.81 26.52 -19.10
C PHE A 401 10.86 26.60 -20.21
N GLY A 402 11.18 25.52 -20.89
CA GLY A 402 12.24 25.49 -21.91
C GLY A 402 13.65 25.74 -21.39
N ASP A 403 13.85 25.77 -20.06
CA ASP A 403 15.11 26.01 -19.39
C ASP A 403 15.76 24.69 -19.00
N PRO A 404 16.96 24.39 -19.55
CA PRO A 404 17.68 23.16 -19.22
C PRO A 404 17.98 22.99 -17.72
N ILE A 405 18.19 24.10 -16.99
CA ILE A 405 18.48 24.08 -15.56
C ILE A 405 17.23 23.64 -14.77
N MET A 406 16.09 24.24 -15.09
CA MET A 406 14.81 23.92 -14.43
C MET A 406 14.40 22.47 -14.66
N ALA A 407 14.81 21.87 -15.78
CA ALA A 407 14.49 20.50 -16.12
C ALA A 407 15.36 19.45 -15.36
N GLN A 408 16.39 19.87 -14.65
CA GLN A 408 17.28 18.91 -13.98
C GLN A 408 16.65 18.28 -12.73
N ASN A 409 16.66 16.96 -12.67
CA ASN A 409 16.28 16.21 -11.47
C ASN A 409 17.44 16.12 -10.47
N ASP A 410 18.70 16.24 -10.93
CA ASP A 410 19.90 16.23 -10.10
C ASP A 410 20.87 17.36 -10.55
N MET A 411 20.73 18.54 -9.97
CA MET A 411 21.56 19.72 -10.27
C MET A 411 23.01 19.54 -9.85
N ASP A 412 23.29 18.75 -8.81
CA ASP A 412 24.68 18.54 -8.39
C ASP A 412 25.43 17.71 -9.44
N TYR A 413 24.78 16.72 -10.04
CA TYR A 413 25.31 16.00 -11.17
C TYR A 413 25.48 16.89 -12.41
N TYR A 414 24.45 17.69 -12.74
CA TYR A 414 24.49 18.62 -13.86
C TYR A 414 25.63 19.65 -13.73
N ASN A 415 25.83 20.21 -12.56
CA ASN A 415 26.91 21.17 -12.30
C ASN A 415 28.30 20.53 -12.45
N GLN A 416 28.43 19.23 -12.18
CA GLN A 416 29.69 18.52 -12.30
C GLN A 416 30.00 18.10 -13.73
N TYR A 417 29.01 17.67 -14.50
CA TYR A 417 29.21 17.04 -15.81
C TYR A 417 28.66 17.85 -17.01
N GLY A 418 27.86 18.88 -16.78
CA GLY A 418 27.29 19.73 -17.80
C GLY A 418 26.09 19.16 -18.55
N HIS A 419 25.57 18.00 -18.13
CA HIS A 419 24.43 17.33 -18.75
C HIS A 419 23.60 16.56 -17.70
N ALA A 420 22.38 16.17 -18.07
CA ALA A 420 21.51 15.31 -17.24
C ALA A 420 22.11 13.89 -17.09
N ARG A 421 21.67 13.16 -16.09
CA ARG A 421 22.12 11.77 -15.90
C ARG A 421 21.50 10.85 -16.95
N ALA A 422 22.31 9.94 -17.49
CA ALA A 422 21.82 8.72 -18.11
C ALA A 422 21.63 7.64 -17.02
N VAL A 423 20.44 7.09 -16.93
CA VAL A 423 20.07 6.08 -15.93
C VAL A 423 19.73 4.75 -16.60
N ARG A 424 19.99 3.67 -15.90
CA ARG A 424 19.75 2.29 -16.34
C ARG A 424 18.84 1.57 -15.39
N GLU A 425 18.47 0.34 -15.71
CA GLU A 425 17.65 -0.50 -14.84
C GLU A 425 18.25 -0.63 -13.44
N GLY A 426 17.44 -0.41 -12.41
CA GLY A 426 17.85 -0.37 -11.02
C GLY A 426 18.37 0.98 -10.53
N ASP A 427 18.61 1.95 -11.43
CA ASP A 427 19.01 3.30 -11.03
C ASP A 427 17.83 4.12 -10.56
N LYS A 428 18.08 4.91 -9.50
CA LYS A 428 17.09 5.90 -9.04
C LYS A 428 17.12 7.13 -9.94
N PHE A 429 15.95 7.65 -10.24
CA PHE A 429 15.78 8.85 -11.07
C PHE A 429 14.59 9.68 -10.59
N SER A 430 14.29 10.78 -11.27
CA SER A 430 13.17 11.66 -11.00
C SER A 430 13.20 12.29 -9.59
N TYR A 431 12.93 11.57 -8.52
CA TYR A 431 12.99 12.09 -7.15
C TYR A 431 13.61 11.07 -6.17
N ASN A 432 14.22 11.60 -5.11
CA ASN A 432 14.82 10.80 -4.06
C ASN A 432 14.86 11.59 -2.74
N TYR A 433 14.01 11.22 -1.78
CA TYR A 433 13.96 11.86 -0.48
C TYR A 433 13.44 10.93 0.61
N LYS A 434 13.75 11.25 1.87
CA LYS A 434 13.24 10.55 3.04
C LYS A 434 12.32 11.46 3.84
N ALA A 435 11.18 10.94 4.25
CA ALA A 435 10.32 11.56 5.25
C ALA A 435 10.56 10.89 6.60
N HIS A 436 10.66 11.70 7.64
CA HIS A 436 10.86 11.25 9.01
C HIS A 436 9.69 11.71 9.86
N LEU A 437 9.19 10.81 10.68
CA LEU A 437 8.19 11.11 11.70
C LEU A 437 8.64 10.54 13.03
N ARG A 438 8.53 11.34 14.07
CA ARG A 438 8.65 10.92 15.46
C ARG A 438 7.41 11.35 16.20
N SER A 439 6.77 10.44 16.90
CA SER A 439 5.62 10.76 17.73
C SER A 439 5.70 10.05 19.06
N GLY A 440 5.06 10.63 20.05
CA GLY A 440 4.90 10.02 21.35
C GLY A 440 3.67 10.59 22.04
N GLY A 441 3.07 9.78 22.90
CA GLY A 441 1.87 10.18 23.61
C GLY A 441 1.67 9.37 24.89
N VAL A 442 0.83 9.94 25.75
CA VAL A 442 0.33 9.29 26.96
C VAL A 442 -1.18 9.41 26.97
N TRP A 443 -1.85 8.39 27.44
CA TRP A 443 -3.30 8.38 27.53
C TRP A 443 -3.76 7.66 28.81
N ALA A 444 -4.96 7.98 29.27
CA ALA A 444 -5.60 7.28 30.36
C ALA A 444 -7.10 7.23 30.14
N THR A 445 -7.71 6.11 30.52
CA THR A 445 -9.17 5.90 30.52
C THR A 445 -9.60 5.36 31.88
N TYR A 446 -10.71 5.87 32.38
CA TYR A 446 -11.34 5.39 33.61
C TYR A 446 -12.78 4.98 33.32
N ALA A 447 -13.14 3.76 33.70
CA ALA A 447 -14.47 3.22 33.56
C ALA A 447 -15.02 2.86 34.94
N ALA A 448 -16.23 3.33 35.24
CA ALA A 448 -16.89 3.04 36.51
C ALA A 448 -18.40 2.80 36.30
N ARG A 449 -19.03 2.12 37.26
CA ARG A 449 -20.46 1.86 37.26
C ARG A 449 -21.02 2.26 38.60
N PHE A 450 -22.03 3.12 38.55
CA PHE A 450 -22.75 3.64 39.73
C PHE A 450 -24.21 3.22 39.64
N GLY A 451 -24.58 2.09 40.29
CA GLY A 451 -25.88 1.52 40.10
C GLY A 451 -26.22 1.13 38.67
N GLY A 452 -27.24 1.71 38.09
CA GLY A 452 -27.59 1.51 36.66
C GLY A 452 -26.86 2.40 35.69
N PHE A 453 -26.03 3.35 36.16
CA PHE A 453 -25.29 4.30 35.31
C PHE A 453 -23.86 3.85 35.12
N GLY A 454 -23.44 3.74 33.83
CA GLY A 454 -22.04 3.46 33.45
C GLY A 454 -21.37 4.72 32.93
N MET A 455 -20.19 5.03 33.42
CA MET A 455 -19.37 6.16 32.99
C MET A 455 -18.01 5.67 32.46
N LYS A 456 -17.55 6.25 31.34
CA LYS A 456 -16.20 6.07 30.84
C LYS A 456 -15.62 7.43 30.46
N LEU A 457 -14.48 7.76 31.03
CA LEU A 457 -13.75 9.02 30.78
C LEU A 457 -12.37 8.68 30.23
N GLY A 458 -11.82 9.52 29.36
CA GLY A 458 -10.47 9.37 28.87
C GLY A 458 -9.87 10.67 28.40
N ALA A 459 -8.55 10.72 28.44
CA ALA A 459 -7.74 11.82 27.95
C ALA A 459 -6.47 11.27 27.29
N GLU A 460 -6.02 11.96 26.27
CA GLU A 460 -4.77 11.68 25.57
C GLU A 460 -4.04 12.97 25.33
N LEU A 461 -2.70 12.94 25.53
CA LEU A 461 -1.80 14.00 25.23
C LEU A 461 -0.61 13.43 24.43
N GLY A 462 -0.31 14.03 23.30
CA GLY A 462 0.78 13.55 22.46
C GLY A 462 1.38 14.66 21.63
N GLY A 463 2.48 14.35 20.99
CA GLY A 463 3.16 15.23 20.08
C GLY A 463 3.74 14.49 18.88
N VAL A 464 3.86 15.18 17.77
CA VAL A 464 4.46 14.67 16.53
C VAL A 464 5.44 15.69 15.97
N SER A 465 6.57 15.20 15.49
CA SER A 465 7.58 15.98 14.78
C SER A 465 7.86 15.33 13.43
N MET A 466 7.79 16.09 12.35
CA MET A 466 7.96 15.62 10.98
C MET A 466 8.96 16.53 10.23
N TRP A 467 9.79 15.91 9.38
CA TRP A 467 10.67 16.64 8.44
C TRP A 467 10.97 15.78 7.22
N ARG A 468 11.35 16.45 6.14
CA ARG A 468 11.85 15.82 4.93
C ARG A 468 13.38 15.94 4.86
N ASP A 469 14.04 14.93 4.32
CA ASP A 469 15.46 14.94 3.97
C ASP A 469 15.60 14.65 2.46
N GLY A 470 15.79 15.70 1.68
CA GLY A 470 15.97 15.62 0.23
C GLY A 470 17.39 15.18 -0.11
N LEU A 471 17.53 14.17 -0.97
CA LEU A 471 18.82 13.62 -1.35
C LEU A 471 19.37 14.23 -2.64
N TRP A 472 18.50 14.81 -3.48
CA TRP A 472 18.88 15.47 -4.73
C TRP A 472 18.44 16.93 -4.75
N ARG A 473 19.24 17.77 -5.41
CA ARG A 473 18.92 19.16 -5.68
C ARG A 473 18.21 19.25 -7.02
N LYS A 474 16.96 19.67 -7.00
CA LYS A 474 16.15 19.82 -8.21
C LYS A 474 16.30 21.21 -8.83
N GLY A 475 16.30 21.28 -10.16
CA GLY A 475 16.39 22.54 -10.89
C GLY A 475 15.24 23.49 -10.61
N LEU A 476 13.99 22.98 -10.48
CA LEU A 476 12.82 23.77 -10.10
C LEU A 476 12.86 24.31 -8.66
N PHE A 477 13.63 23.67 -7.75
CA PHE A 477 13.60 23.94 -6.31
C PHE A 477 15.02 23.94 -5.74
N LEU A 478 15.88 24.82 -6.24
CA LEU A 478 17.31 24.88 -5.94
C LEU A 478 17.61 25.03 -4.45
N ASP A 479 16.80 25.84 -3.74
CA ASP A 479 17.09 26.25 -2.37
C ASP A 479 16.58 25.27 -1.31
N ASN A 480 15.55 24.48 -1.61
CA ASN A 480 14.85 23.70 -0.59
C ASN A 480 14.64 22.22 -0.92
N SER A 481 15.08 21.74 -2.10
CA SER A 481 14.87 20.35 -2.50
C SER A 481 15.87 19.38 -1.89
N LYS A 482 17.13 19.80 -1.62
CA LYS A 482 18.18 18.99 -0.99
C LYS A 482 18.39 19.38 0.47
N GLY A 483 18.67 18.37 1.31
CA GLY A 483 18.90 18.52 2.75
C GLY A 483 17.61 18.47 3.58
N LYS A 484 17.75 18.76 4.85
CA LYS A 484 16.65 18.70 5.81
C LYS A 484 15.76 19.95 5.70
N SER A 485 14.46 19.72 5.59
CA SER A 485 13.47 20.78 5.74
C SER A 485 13.37 21.26 7.20
N GLU A 486 12.68 22.36 7.41
CA GLU A 486 12.18 22.72 8.73
C GLU A 486 11.33 21.57 9.31
N LYS A 487 11.33 21.48 10.63
CA LYS A 487 10.48 20.52 11.34
C LYS A 487 9.10 21.12 11.54
N LEU A 488 8.10 20.33 11.24
CA LEU A 488 6.72 20.59 11.67
C LEU A 488 6.52 19.87 13.01
N GLU A 489 6.08 20.60 14.02
CA GLU A 489 5.85 20.10 15.38
C GLU A 489 4.44 20.46 15.83
N TYR A 490 3.73 19.50 16.38
CA TYR A 490 2.36 19.61 16.89
C TYR A 490 2.25 18.99 18.27
#